data_6332f7b688cac0af5f6ad63199e8cb4d
#
_entry.id   6332f7b688cac0af5f6ad63199e8cb4d
#
_cell.length_a   1.000
_cell.length_b   1.000
_cell.length_c   1.000
_cell.angle_alpha   90.00
_cell.angle_beta   90.00
_cell.angle_gamma   90.00
#
_symmetry.space_group_name_H-M   'P 1'
#
loop_
_entity.id
_entity.type
_entity.pdbx_description
1 polymer ?
#
loop_
_entity_poly.entity_id
_entity_poly.type
_entity_poly.pdbx_seq_one_letter_code
_entity_poly.pdbx_strand_id
1 'polypeptide(L)'
;MPSPSPLARRMAETPPRRRFGFVMLLAGLALVLGAIGYLGYIGWFGGPVYRLVPAARAAPPRERGVAAVFLSGDSGANTGMAPHLIQAIADRGMPVLAINSLTAFAHRRTPEQARMLIVEATRRALALPGVQRVVLVGQSFGADMLQFGVATMPASLRPRIVQVILAVPGDSLVFKATPGGFLDGPPDRAALPSARSIDWLPVTCIHGTQEENSLCPLLHAHNVRRVTLPGDHYLHHDAAALSATIWQAIRRGG
;
A
#
# COMPACT_ATOMS: atom_id res chain seq x y z
N MET A 1 -78.39 1.67 12.56
CA MET A 1 -76.99 1.40 12.14
C MET A 1 -76.34 0.53 13.20
N PRO A 2 -75.89 -0.68 12.93
CA PRO A 2 -75.28 -1.54 13.94
C PRO A 2 -73.82 -1.09 14.19
N SER A 3 -73.46 -0.97 15.47
CA SER A 3 -72.10 -0.67 15.92
C SER A 3 -71.16 -1.80 15.56
N PRO A 4 -69.92 -1.53 15.08
CA PRO A 4 -68.94 -2.58 14.77
C PRO A 4 -68.53 -3.35 16.03
N SER A 5 -68.39 -4.67 15.92
CA SER A 5 -68.06 -5.58 16.98
C SER A 5 -66.68 -5.33 17.59
N PRO A 6 -66.49 -5.61 18.91
CA PRO A 6 -65.19 -5.39 19.57
C PRO A 6 -64.02 -6.20 18.99
N LEU A 7 -64.29 -7.28 18.23
CA LEU A 7 -63.28 -8.11 17.57
C LEU A 7 -62.64 -7.43 16.37
N ALA A 8 -63.38 -6.56 15.65
CA ALA A 8 -62.82 -5.83 14.47
C ALA A 8 -61.82 -4.72 14.89
N ARG A 9 -61.85 -4.24 16.14
CA ARG A 9 -60.92 -3.23 16.66
C ARG A 9 -59.57 -3.81 17.10
N ARG A 10 -59.46 -5.09 17.35
CA ARG A 10 -58.20 -5.71 17.81
C ARG A 10 -57.25 -6.12 16.68
N MET A 11 -57.66 -6.11 15.43
CA MET A 11 -56.82 -6.47 14.27
C MET A 11 -56.08 -5.29 13.60
N ALA A 12 -56.26 -4.07 14.11
CA ALA A 12 -55.74 -2.87 13.46
C ALA A 12 -54.52 -2.21 14.12
N GLU A 13 -53.98 -2.78 15.21
CA GLU A 13 -52.86 -2.14 15.91
C GLU A 13 -51.70 -3.10 16.20
N THR A 14 -50.98 -3.52 15.18
CA THR A 14 -49.56 -3.87 15.38
C THR A 14 -48.75 -2.58 15.36
N PRO A 15 -48.12 -2.19 16.48
CA PRO A 15 -47.47 -0.89 16.57
C PRO A 15 -46.31 -0.80 15.58
N PRO A 16 -46.22 0.28 14.77
CA PRO A 16 -45.14 0.48 13.76
C PRO A 16 -43.74 0.49 14.38
N ARG A 17 -43.65 0.73 15.70
CA ARG A 17 -42.38 0.76 16.45
C ARG A 17 -41.59 -0.54 16.46
N ARG A 18 -42.22 -1.74 16.53
CA ARG A 18 -41.53 -3.04 16.56
C ARG A 18 -40.88 -3.35 15.20
N ARG A 19 -41.56 -3.07 14.10
CA ARG A 19 -41.02 -3.28 12.75
C ARG A 19 -39.85 -2.35 12.48
N PHE A 20 -39.93 -1.10 12.90
CA PHE A 20 -38.85 -0.11 12.77
C PHE A 20 -37.61 -0.53 13.57
N GLY A 21 -37.74 -0.96 14.82
CA GLY A 21 -36.64 -1.46 15.65
C GLY A 21 -35.97 -2.70 15.04
N PHE A 22 -36.75 -3.63 14.48
CA PHE A 22 -36.21 -4.81 13.81
C PHE A 22 -35.42 -4.46 12.53
N VAL A 23 -35.94 -3.55 11.71
CA VAL A 23 -35.24 -3.05 10.50
C VAL A 23 -33.93 -2.37 10.87
N MET A 24 -33.92 -1.53 11.91
CA MET A 24 -32.69 -0.87 12.39
C MET A 24 -31.67 -1.86 12.92
N LEU A 25 -32.11 -2.92 13.61
CA LEU A 25 -31.22 -4.00 14.06
C LEU A 25 -30.57 -4.74 12.89
N LEU A 26 -31.37 -5.11 11.88
CA LEU A 26 -30.85 -5.77 10.66
C LEU A 26 -29.90 -4.87 9.89
N ALA A 27 -30.20 -3.58 9.76
CA ALA A 27 -29.31 -2.61 9.11
C ALA A 27 -27.98 -2.47 9.87
N GLY A 28 -28.03 -2.39 11.21
CA GLY A 28 -26.85 -2.38 12.06
C GLY A 28 -26.00 -3.63 11.91
N LEU A 29 -26.63 -4.81 11.91
CA LEU A 29 -25.95 -6.09 11.70
C LEU A 29 -25.30 -6.16 10.31
N ALA A 30 -25.99 -5.71 9.27
CA ALA A 30 -25.45 -5.67 7.90
C ALA A 30 -24.23 -4.75 7.79
N LEU A 31 -24.25 -3.59 8.45
CA LEU A 31 -23.12 -2.67 8.51
C LEU A 31 -21.91 -3.30 9.21
N VAL A 32 -22.12 -3.96 10.35
CA VAL A 32 -21.06 -4.65 11.10
C VAL A 32 -20.45 -5.78 10.26
N LEU A 33 -21.28 -6.61 9.64
CA LEU A 33 -20.82 -7.71 8.78
C LEU A 33 -20.09 -7.15 7.55
N GLY A 34 -20.57 -6.06 6.96
CA GLY A 34 -19.89 -5.34 5.86
C GLY A 34 -18.53 -4.81 6.27
N ALA A 35 -18.42 -4.19 7.45
CA ALA A 35 -17.15 -3.70 7.99
C ALA A 35 -16.16 -4.84 8.24
N ILE A 36 -16.62 -5.95 8.86
CA ILE A 36 -15.78 -7.14 9.08
C ILE A 36 -15.32 -7.72 7.73
N GLY A 37 -16.22 -7.86 6.75
CA GLY A 37 -15.90 -8.33 5.42
C GLY A 37 -14.87 -7.44 4.72
N TYR A 38 -15.02 -6.11 4.81
CA TYR A 38 -14.07 -5.14 4.27
C TYR A 38 -12.69 -5.26 4.94
N LEU A 39 -12.63 -5.34 6.27
CA LEU A 39 -11.37 -5.51 7.00
C LEU A 39 -10.67 -6.84 6.62
N GLY A 40 -11.45 -7.91 6.40
CA GLY A 40 -10.91 -9.17 5.85
C GLY A 40 -10.37 -9.01 4.44
N TYR A 41 -11.11 -8.32 3.56
CA TYR A 41 -10.71 -8.08 2.17
C TYR A 41 -9.42 -7.28 2.04
N ILE A 42 -9.20 -6.27 2.86
CA ILE A 42 -7.95 -5.49 2.87
C ILE A 42 -6.77 -6.24 3.51
N GLY A 43 -7.03 -7.36 4.21
CA GLY A 43 -6.02 -8.21 4.84
C GLY A 43 -5.72 -7.88 6.31
N TRP A 44 -6.60 -7.12 7.01
CA TRP A 44 -6.40 -6.77 8.41
C TRP A 44 -6.44 -7.99 9.35
N PHE A 45 -7.29 -8.96 9.06
CA PHE A 45 -7.38 -10.21 9.83
C PHE A 45 -6.40 -11.29 9.36
N GLY A 46 -5.45 -10.95 8.50
CA GLY A 46 -4.50 -11.89 7.92
C GLY A 46 -4.75 -12.13 6.43
N GLY A 47 -4.05 -13.12 5.88
CA GLY A 47 -4.09 -13.44 4.46
C GLY A 47 -2.69 -13.49 3.83
N PRO A 48 -2.60 -13.62 2.50
CA PRO A 48 -1.31 -13.68 1.82
C PRO A 48 -0.60 -12.33 1.90
N VAL A 49 0.62 -12.34 2.46
CA VAL A 49 1.51 -11.17 2.47
C VAL A 49 2.01 -10.86 1.07
N TYR A 50 2.28 -11.90 0.27
CA TYR A 50 2.84 -11.80 -1.06
C TYR A 50 1.83 -12.22 -2.12
N ARG A 51 1.73 -11.46 -3.21
CA ARG A 51 0.96 -11.79 -4.40
C ARG A 51 1.80 -11.52 -5.65
N LEU A 52 1.98 -12.52 -6.50
CA LEU A 52 2.58 -12.32 -7.82
C LEU A 52 1.51 -11.86 -8.81
N VAL A 53 1.77 -10.76 -9.47
CA VAL A 53 1.00 -10.29 -10.63
C VAL A 53 1.91 -10.48 -11.86
N PRO A 54 1.57 -11.43 -12.75
CA PRO A 54 2.39 -11.67 -13.92
C PRO A 54 2.36 -10.49 -14.89
N ALA A 55 3.42 -10.35 -15.68
CA ALA A 55 3.45 -9.36 -16.76
C ALA A 55 2.34 -9.68 -17.79
N ALA A 56 1.56 -8.66 -18.18
CA ALA A 56 0.48 -8.82 -19.15
C ALA A 56 0.98 -8.94 -20.60
N ARG A 57 2.24 -8.58 -20.86
CA ARG A 57 2.89 -8.62 -22.17
C ARG A 57 4.40 -8.75 -22.03
N ALA A 58 5.11 -8.92 -23.13
CA ALA A 58 6.57 -8.91 -23.13
C ALA A 58 7.13 -7.56 -22.67
N ALA A 59 8.18 -7.61 -21.85
CA ALA A 59 8.87 -6.41 -21.38
C ALA A 59 9.54 -5.66 -22.55
N PRO A 60 9.55 -4.32 -22.52
CA PRO A 60 10.39 -3.55 -23.42
C PRO A 60 11.88 -3.97 -23.29
N PRO A 61 12.72 -3.76 -24.31
CA PRO A 61 14.09 -4.31 -24.32
C PRO A 61 14.96 -3.97 -23.10
N ARG A 62 14.85 -2.74 -22.58
CA ARG A 62 15.65 -2.29 -21.40
C ARG A 62 15.18 -2.88 -20.09
N GLU A 63 13.90 -3.21 -19.98
CA GLU A 63 13.27 -3.74 -18.78
C GLU A 63 13.21 -5.29 -18.76
N ARG A 64 13.79 -5.95 -19.78
CA ARG A 64 13.88 -7.43 -19.81
C ARG A 64 14.67 -7.96 -18.63
N GLY A 65 14.16 -9.00 -18.00
CA GLY A 65 14.76 -9.60 -16.82
C GLY A 65 14.65 -8.75 -15.55
N VAL A 66 13.76 -7.73 -15.54
CA VAL A 66 13.48 -6.92 -14.36
C VAL A 66 12.09 -7.24 -13.83
N ALA A 67 11.97 -7.41 -12.52
CA ALA A 67 10.70 -7.49 -11.80
C ALA A 67 10.54 -6.30 -10.85
N ALA A 68 9.32 -5.93 -10.55
CA ALA A 68 9.02 -4.98 -9.50
C ALA A 68 8.70 -5.70 -8.19
N VAL A 69 9.24 -5.21 -7.07
CA VAL A 69 8.75 -5.47 -5.72
C VAL A 69 7.95 -4.25 -5.30
N PHE A 70 6.66 -4.43 -5.02
CA PHE A 70 5.76 -3.32 -4.68
C PHE A 70 5.21 -3.48 -3.26
N LEU A 71 5.52 -2.54 -2.38
CA LEU A 71 4.93 -2.47 -1.04
C LEU A 71 3.76 -1.48 -1.04
N SER A 72 2.58 -1.95 -0.66
CA SER A 72 1.38 -1.11 -0.55
C SER A 72 1.43 -0.17 0.65
N GLY A 73 0.55 0.82 0.67
CA GLY A 73 0.26 1.59 1.88
C GLY A 73 -0.44 0.78 2.97
N ASP A 74 -0.81 1.47 4.03
CA ASP A 74 -1.52 0.96 5.21
C ASP A 74 -2.99 0.54 4.95
N SER A 75 -3.55 0.95 3.82
CA SER A 75 -4.86 0.47 3.35
C SER A 75 -4.80 -0.90 2.65
N GLY A 76 -3.59 -1.49 2.54
CA GLY A 76 -3.36 -2.79 1.92
C GLY A 76 -3.20 -2.75 0.39
N ALA A 77 -2.92 -3.91 -0.18
CA ALA A 77 -2.64 -4.04 -1.62
C ALA A 77 -3.91 -4.20 -2.48
N ASN A 78 -5.10 -4.28 -1.86
CA ASN A 78 -6.36 -4.54 -2.55
C ASN A 78 -7.24 -3.29 -2.72
N THR A 79 -6.86 -2.16 -2.12
CA THR A 79 -7.66 -0.93 -2.11
C THR A 79 -6.82 0.31 -2.39
N GLY A 80 -7.49 1.45 -2.52
CA GLY A 80 -6.85 2.71 -2.83
C GLY A 80 -6.16 2.71 -4.19
N MET A 81 -5.02 3.37 -4.30
CA MET A 81 -4.26 3.45 -5.55
C MET A 81 -3.41 2.19 -5.82
N ALA A 82 -3.06 1.41 -4.79
CA ALA A 82 -2.12 0.29 -4.94
C ALA A 82 -2.50 -0.73 -6.03
N PRO A 83 -3.75 -1.21 -6.16
CA PRO A 83 -4.14 -2.13 -7.23
C PRO A 83 -3.86 -1.55 -8.62
N HIS A 84 -4.16 -0.27 -8.83
CA HIS A 84 -3.95 0.42 -10.11
C HIS A 84 -2.46 0.56 -10.44
N LEU A 85 -1.63 0.89 -9.45
CA LEU A 85 -0.18 1.03 -9.62
C LEU A 85 0.47 -0.31 -9.95
N ILE A 86 0.10 -1.37 -9.22
CA ILE A 86 0.57 -2.74 -9.44
C ILE A 86 0.20 -3.21 -10.85
N GLN A 87 -1.07 -3.04 -11.23
CA GLN A 87 -1.55 -3.44 -12.55
C GLN A 87 -0.89 -2.63 -13.67
N ALA A 88 -0.74 -1.32 -13.48
CA ALA A 88 -0.09 -0.46 -14.47
C ALA A 88 1.38 -0.83 -14.75
N ILE A 89 2.10 -1.35 -13.76
CA ILE A 89 3.46 -1.89 -13.95
C ILE A 89 3.40 -3.22 -14.72
N ALA A 90 2.49 -4.12 -14.33
CA ALA A 90 2.31 -5.41 -14.98
C ALA A 90 1.86 -5.28 -16.45
N ASP A 91 0.97 -4.35 -16.75
CA ASP A 91 0.50 -4.06 -18.12
C ASP A 91 1.61 -3.55 -19.04
N ARG A 92 2.69 -3.01 -18.44
CA ARG A 92 3.88 -2.55 -19.20
C ARG A 92 4.95 -3.63 -19.38
N GLY A 93 4.63 -4.88 -18.99
CA GLY A 93 5.47 -6.04 -19.24
C GLY A 93 6.45 -6.40 -18.12
N MET A 94 6.26 -5.83 -16.92
CA MET A 94 7.12 -6.13 -15.76
C MET A 94 6.32 -6.93 -14.72
N PRO A 95 6.72 -8.17 -14.36
CA PRO A 95 6.05 -8.91 -13.30
C PRO A 95 6.22 -8.19 -11.96
N VAL A 96 5.17 -8.21 -11.11
CA VAL A 96 5.15 -7.51 -9.83
C VAL A 96 4.97 -8.50 -8.69
N LEU A 97 5.92 -8.56 -7.78
CA LEU A 97 5.73 -9.17 -6.47
C LEU A 97 5.15 -8.10 -5.53
N ALA A 98 3.83 -8.13 -5.37
CA ALA A 98 3.12 -7.20 -4.50
C ALA A 98 3.13 -7.71 -3.05
N ILE A 99 3.38 -6.80 -2.11
CA ILE A 99 3.33 -7.05 -0.66
C ILE A 99 2.17 -6.25 -0.09
N ASN A 100 1.25 -6.95 0.59
CA ASN A 100 0.23 -6.32 1.39
C ASN A 100 0.85 -5.86 2.71
N SER A 101 1.20 -4.58 2.80
CA SER A 101 1.85 -4.02 3.98
C SER A 101 0.93 -4.05 5.20
N LEU A 102 -0.39 -3.88 5.03
CA LEU A 102 -1.34 -3.99 6.13
C LEU A 102 -1.31 -5.39 6.76
N THR A 103 -1.33 -6.45 5.95
CA THR A 103 -1.20 -7.83 6.45
C THR A 103 0.19 -8.09 7.07
N ALA A 104 1.24 -7.60 6.41
CA ALA A 104 2.60 -7.82 6.85
C ALA A 104 2.92 -7.15 8.20
N PHE A 105 2.30 -5.99 8.47
CA PHE A 105 2.53 -5.16 9.65
C PHE A 105 1.30 -5.03 10.56
N ALA A 106 0.28 -5.86 10.40
CA ALA A 106 -0.89 -5.89 11.29
C ALA A 106 -0.50 -6.00 12.77
N HIS A 107 0.55 -6.75 13.04
CA HIS A 107 1.23 -6.80 14.33
C HIS A 107 2.54 -6.01 14.26
N ARG A 108 2.86 -5.30 15.37
CA ARG A 108 4.11 -4.52 15.45
C ARG A 108 5.31 -5.42 15.19
N ARG A 109 6.16 -5.02 14.28
CA ARG A 109 7.43 -5.68 13.98
C ARG A 109 8.58 -5.02 14.70
N THR A 110 9.62 -5.79 15.00
CA THR A 110 10.91 -5.20 15.35
C THR A 110 11.56 -4.57 14.10
N PRO A 111 12.47 -3.61 14.26
CA PRO A 111 13.22 -3.04 13.14
C PRO A 111 13.91 -4.13 12.28
N GLU A 112 14.46 -5.16 12.93
CA GLU A 112 15.08 -6.27 12.21
C GLU A 112 14.09 -7.10 11.40
N GLN A 113 12.90 -7.39 11.94
CA GLN A 113 11.86 -8.09 11.22
C GLN A 113 11.35 -7.28 10.01
N ALA A 114 11.28 -5.95 10.12
CA ALA A 114 10.93 -5.07 9.00
C ALA A 114 12.00 -5.13 7.90
N ARG A 115 13.29 -5.07 8.27
CA ARG A 115 14.41 -5.22 7.31
C ARG A 115 14.38 -6.57 6.60
N MET A 116 14.23 -7.65 7.36
CA MET A 116 14.20 -9.01 6.81
C MET A 116 13.04 -9.21 5.83
N LEU A 117 11.89 -8.57 6.04
CA LEU A 117 10.78 -8.63 5.09
C LEU A 117 11.18 -8.08 3.71
N ILE A 118 11.90 -6.95 3.67
CA ILE A 118 12.34 -6.34 2.41
C ILE A 118 13.41 -7.20 1.71
N VAL A 119 14.34 -7.73 2.48
CA VAL A 119 15.38 -8.68 1.97
C VAL A 119 14.72 -9.92 1.37
N GLU A 120 13.75 -10.51 2.08
CA GLU A 120 13.03 -11.70 1.63
C GLU A 120 12.20 -11.40 0.37
N ALA A 121 11.48 -10.26 0.34
CA ALA A 121 10.74 -9.85 -0.83
C ALA A 121 11.65 -9.68 -2.07
N THR A 122 12.82 -9.08 -1.87
CA THR A 122 13.84 -8.92 -2.92
C THR A 122 14.32 -10.29 -3.44
N ARG A 123 14.63 -11.23 -2.54
CA ARG A 123 15.05 -12.60 -2.91
C ARG A 123 13.96 -13.35 -3.67
N ARG A 124 12.70 -13.26 -3.21
CA ARG A 124 11.55 -13.90 -3.87
C ARG A 124 11.35 -13.38 -5.28
N ALA A 125 11.44 -12.07 -5.48
CA ALA A 125 11.32 -11.48 -6.81
C ALA A 125 12.48 -11.90 -7.73
N LEU A 126 13.70 -11.98 -7.22
CA LEU A 126 14.87 -12.47 -7.97
C LEU A 126 14.82 -13.96 -8.29
N ALA A 127 14.02 -14.75 -7.56
CA ALA A 127 13.81 -16.17 -7.82
C ALA A 127 12.73 -16.43 -8.89
N LEU A 128 12.05 -15.41 -9.39
CA LEU A 128 11.07 -15.57 -10.47
C LEU A 128 11.76 -15.95 -11.78
N PRO A 129 11.15 -16.81 -12.61
CA PRO A 129 11.73 -17.25 -13.87
C PRO A 129 12.12 -16.07 -14.77
N GLY A 130 13.37 -16.09 -15.24
CA GLY A 130 13.91 -15.05 -16.15
C GLY A 130 14.25 -13.72 -15.51
N VAL A 131 14.02 -13.53 -14.20
CA VAL A 131 14.33 -12.28 -13.48
C VAL A 131 15.79 -12.26 -13.07
N GLN A 132 16.49 -11.19 -13.44
CA GLN A 132 17.89 -10.96 -13.12
C GLN A 132 18.08 -9.78 -12.17
N ARG A 133 17.22 -8.78 -12.24
CA ARG A 133 17.26 -7.56 -11.45
C ARG A 133 15.87 -7.18 -10.96
N VAL A 134 15.82 -6.31 -9.96
CA VAL A 134 14.55 -5.81 -9.42
C VAL A 134 14.56 -4.29 -9.30
N VAL A 135 13.39 -3.68 -9.46
CA VAL A 135 13.07 -2.34 -9.01
C VAL A 135 12.22 -2.44 -7.76
N LEU A 136 12.50 -1.61 -6.76
CA LEU A 136 11.78 -1.61 -5.49
C LEU A 136 10.88 -0.36 -5.45
N VAL A 137 9.58 -0.57 -5.25
CA VAL A 137 8.57 0.49 -5.23
C VAL A 137 7.81 0.41 -3.92
N GLY A 138 7.71 1.50 -3.21
CA GLY A 138 6.89 1.61 -2.00
C GLY A 138 5.92 2.79 -2.10
N GLN A 139 4.71 2.63 -1.58
CA GLN A 139 3.71 3.67 -1.50
C GLN A 139 3.35 3.94 -0.03
N SER A 140 3.38 5.23 0.40
CA SER A 140 2.99 5.66 1.75
C SER A 140 3.73 4.84 2.81
N PHE A 141 3.05 4.23 3.76
CA PHE A 141 3.63 3.29 4.73
C PHE A 141 4.59 2.27 4.09
N GLY A 142 4.25 1.76 2.89
CA GLY A 142 5.12 0.86 2.15
C GLY A 142 6.42 1.52 1.70
N ALA A 143 6.42 2.82 1.41
CA ALA A 143 7.62 3.58 1.08
C ALA A 143 8.50 3.79 2.32
N ASP A 144 7.88 4.01 3.50
CA ASP A 144 8.58 4.17 4.78
C ASP A 144 9.32 2.89 5.16
N MET A 145 8.63 1.75 5.06
CA MET A 145 9.23 0.44 5.37
C MET A 145 10.26 0.04 4.32
N LEU A 146 10.02 0.36 3.06
CA LEU A 146 10.94 0.05 1.97
C LEU A 146 12.29 0.76 2.15
N GLN A 147 12.29 2.09 2.32
CA GLN A 147 13.52 2.83 2.51
C GLN A 147 14.29 2.36 3.76
N PHE A 148 13.58 2.04 4.84
CA PHE A 148 14.19 1.52 6.05
C PHE A 148 14.87 0.16 5.82
N GLY A 149 14.24 -0.75 5.07
CA GLY A 149 14.82 -2.05 4.73
C GLY A 149 15.98 -1.98 3.76
N VAL A 150 15.90 -1.08 2.76
CA VAL A 150 16.95 -0.86 1.75
C VAL A 150 18.21 -0.26 2.36
N ALA A 151 18.09 0.58 3.37
CA ALA A 151 19.22 1.20 4.08
C ALA A 151 20.27 0.18 4.54
N THR A 152 19.84 -1.03 4.86
CA THR A 152 20.72 -2.11 5.36
C THR A 152 20.71 -3.34 4.46
N MET A 153 20.41 -3.16 3.17
CA MET A 153 20.37 -4.24 2.20
C MET A 153 21.73 -4.97 2.13
N PRO A 154 21.74 -6.30 2.22
CA PRO A 154 22.96 -7.09 2.09
C PRO A 154 23.74 -6.77 0.81
N ALA A 155 25.06 -6.62 0.91
CA ALA A 155 25.94 -6.27 -0.20
C ALA A 155 25.77 -7.22 -1.41
N SER A 156 25.48 -8.49 -1.16
CA SER A 156 25.26 -9.51 -2.20
C SER A 156 24.00 -9.27 -3.05
N LEU A 157 23.01 -8.53 -2.52
CA LEU A 157 21.78 -8.20 -3.25
C LEU A 157 21.85 -6.84 -3.97
N ARG A 158 22.69 -5.91 -3.50
CA ARG A 158 22.78 -4.55 -4.02
C ARG A 158 22.98 -4.48 -5.55
N PRO A 159 23.87 -5.27 -6.19
CA PRO A 159 24.05 -5.22 -7.64
C PRO A 159 22.84 -5.68 -8.46
N ARG A 160 21.88 -6.34 -7.79
CA ARG A 160 20.64 -6.84 -8.41
C ARG A 160 19.49 -5.86 -8.29
N ILE A 161 19.66 -4.74 -7.60
CA ILE A 161 18.61 -3.71 -7.40
C ILE A 161 18.92 -2.54 -8.33
N VAL A 162 17.98 -2.23 -9.22
CA VAL A 162 18.14 -1.15 -10.24
C VAL A 162 17.98 0.21 -9.59
N GLN A 163 16.91 0.38 -8.80
CA GLN A 163 16.60 1.63 -8.10
C GLN A 163 15.52 1.40 -7.04
N VAL A 164 15.32 2.43 -6.22
CA VAL A 164 14.20 2.54 -5.28
C VAL A 164 13.30 3.70 -5.68
N ILE A 165 11.99 3.47 -5.64
CA ILE A 165 10.96 4.49 -5.89
C ILE A 165 10.10 4.58 -4.63
N LEU A 166 10.11 5.75 -4.00
CA LEU A 166 9.34 6.08 -2.81
C LEU A 166 8.21 7.02 -3.23
N ALA A 167 6.98 6.53 -3.22
CA ALA A 167 5.79 7.32 -3.51
C ALA A 167 5.15 7.75 -2.20
N VAL A 168 5.09 9.04 -1.97
CA VAL A 168 4.54 9.72 -0.78
C VAL A 168 5.04 9.14 0.55
N PRO A 169 6.39 9.06 0.76
CA PRO A 169 6.94 8.61 2.03
C PRO A 169 6.77 9.66 3.12
N GLY A 170 6.43 9.22 4.33
CA GLY A 170 6.42 10.06 5.52
C GLY A 170 7.83 10.38 6.04
N ASP A 171 7.95 11.42 6.86
CA ASP A 171 9.19 11.81 7.54
C ASP A 171 9.49 10.97 8.80
N SER A 172 8.58 10.10 9.18
CA SER A 172 8.63 9.25 10.35
C SER A 172 8.31 7.79 10.02
N LEU A 173 8.71 6.87 10.91
CA LEU A 173 8.52 5.44 10.77
C LEU A 173 7.67 4.90 11.91
N VAL A 174 6.71 4.04 11.56
CA VAL A 174 5.92 3.24 12.50
C VAL A 174 5.99 1.78 12.06
N PHE A 175 6.44 0.86 12.93
CA PHE A 175 6.58 -0.56 12.57
C PHE A 175 5.32 -1.38 12.79
N LYS A 176 4.15 -0.74 12.65
CA LYS A 176 2.82 -1.34 12.70
C LYS A 176 1.93 -0.60 11.71
N ALA A 177 1.14 -1.33 10.92
CA ALA A 177 0.13 -0.74 10.07
C ALA A 177 -1.25 -1.03 10.64
N THR A 178 -2.13 -0.02 10.63
CA THR A 178 -3.56 -0.18 10.88
C THR A 178 -4.34 0.34 9.67
N PRO A 179 -5.58 -0.10 9.44
CA PRO A 179 -6.35 0.37 8.30
C PRO A 179 -6.39 1.90 8.21
N GLY A 180 -5.76 2.47 7.17
CA GLY A 180 -5.68 3.92 6.96
C GLY A 180 -4.83 4.69 7.97
N GLY A 181 -3.98 4.03 8.76
CA GLY A 181 -3.08 4.67 9.72
C GLY A 181 -3.72 5.18 11.01
N PHE A 182 -5.04 5.05 11.17
CA PHE A 182 -5.79 5.69 12.26
C PHE A 182 -5.39 5.25 13.68
N LEU A 183 -4.81 4.07 13.84
CA LEU A 183 -4.45 3.49 15.13
C LEU A 183 -2.97 3.07 15.20
N ASP A 184 -2.12 3.65 14.40
CA ASP A 184 -0.69 3.28 14.34
C ASP A 184 0.07 3.68 15.61
N GLY A 185 -0.38 4.72 16.28
CA GLY A 185 0.27 5.28 17.47
C GLY A 185 1.37 6.29 17.11
N PRO A 186 2.15 6.72 18.09
CA PRO A 186 3.23 7.68 17.86
C PRO A 186 4.34 7.06 17.00
N PRO A 187 5.11 7.88 16.26
CA PRO A 187 6.26 7.43 15.50
C PRO A 187 7.29 6.69 16.35
N ASP A 188 7.81 5.58 15.83
CA ASP A 188 8.89 4.83 16.46
C ASP A 188 10.25 5.54 16.29
N ARG A 189 10.45 6.20 15.14
CA ARG A 189 11.67 6.96 14.83
C ARG A 189 11.50 7.87 13.62
N ALA A 190 12.45 8.80 13.40
CA ALA A 190 12.54 9.59 12.18
C ALA A 190 12.97 8.74 10.99
N ALA A 191 12.43 9.03 9.79
CA ALA A 191 12.74 8.33 8.55
C ALA A 191 14.08 8.77 7.92
N LEU A 192 14.45 10.04 8.09
CA LEU A 192 15.59 10.64 7.41
C LEU A 192 16.94 9.93 7.64
N PRO A 193 17.30 9.45 8.86
CA PRO A 193 18.59 8.78 9.06
C PRO A 193 18.77 7.52 8.21
N SER A 194 17.75 6.68 8.09
CA SER A 194 17.82 5.48 7.25
C SER A 194 17.79 5.84 5.76
N ALA A 195 16.97 6.79 5.34
CA ALA A 195 16.90 7.20 3.95
C ALA A 195 18.23 7.81 3.43
N ARG A 196 18.92 8.59 4.25
CA ARG A 196 20.24 9.16 3.92
C ARG A 196 21.35 8.12 3.74
N SER A 197 21.24 6.96 4.33
CA SER A 197 22.23 5.88 4.16
C SER A 197 22.06 5.09 2.84
N ILE A 198 21.04 5.42 2.04
CA ILE A 198 20.84 4.85 0.70
C ILE A 198 21.60 5.71 -0.31
N ASP A 199 22.93 5.61 -0.33
CA ASP A 199 23.83 6.37 -1.21
C ASP A 199 24.35 5.56 -2.41
N TRP A 200 24.09 4.27 -2.43
CA TRP A 200 24.67 3.28 -3.34
C TRP A 200 23.81 2.94 -4.57
N LEU A 201 22.57 3.49 -4.67
CA LEU A 201 21.70 3.30 -5.85
C LEU A 201 20.80 4.51 -6.08
N PRO A 202 20.25 4.68 -7.30
CA PRO A 202 19.30 5.74 -7.60
C PRO A 202 18.02 5.63 -6.75
N VAL A 203 17.57 6.75 -6.21
CA VAL A 203 16.31 6.89 -5.48
C VAL A 203 15.43 7.91 -6.19
N THR A 204 14.20 7.56 -6.52
CA THR A 204 13.18 8.53 -6.93
C THR A 204 12.19 8.70 -5.79
N CYS A 205 12.04 9.94 -5.29
CA CYS A 205 11.11 10.29 -4.22
C CYS A 205 10.01 11.17 -4.81
N ILE A 206 8.76 10.69 -4.75
CA ILE A 206 7.57 11.33 -5.31
C ILE A 206 6.71 11.81 -4.15
N HIS A 207 6.32 13.08 -4.17
CA HIS A 207 5.48 13.65 -3.10
C HIS A 207 4.46 14.66 -3.64
N GLY A 208 3.46 14.99 -2.82
CA GLY A 208 2.47 16.00 -3.14
C GLY A 208 2.98 17.44 -2.90
N THR A 209 2.49 18.41 -3.69
CA THR A 209 2.80 19.84 -3.48
C THR A 209 2.35 20.38 -2.13
N GLN A 210 1.33 19.74 -1.52
CA GLN A 210 0.70 20.14 -0.26
C GLN A 210 0.96 19.12 0.87
N GLU A 211 1.87 18.19 0.67
CA GLU A 211 2.20 17.16 1.65
C GLU A 211 3.15 17.70 2.72
N GLU A 212 2.65 17.87 3.96
CA GLU A 212 3.38 18.55 5.05
C GLU A 212 4.47 17.67 5.68
N ASN A 213 4.20 16.38 5.91
CA ASN A 213 5.09 15.46 6.62
C ASN A 213 5.84 14.51 5.67
N SER A 214 6.28 15.03 4.53
CA SER A 214 6.97 14.23 3.52
C SER A 214 8.48 14.12 3.76
N LEU A 215 9.02 12.93 3.58
CA LEU A 215 10.45 12.68 3.58
C LEU A 215 11.16 13.32 2.37
N CYS A 216 10.48 13.42 1.22
CA CYS A 216 11.12 13.81 -0.05
C CYS A 216 11.81 15.19 0.00
N PRO A 217 11.22 16.26 0.58
CA PRO A 217 11.89 17.55 0.69
C PRO A 217 13.16 17.52 1.53
N LEU A 218 13.31 16.54 2.42
CA LEU A 218 14.47 16.40 3.33
C LEU A 218 15.65 15.66 2.69
N LEU A 219 15.44 15.05 1.51
CA LEU A 219 16.46 14.28 0.80
C LEU A 219 17.20 15.16 -0.23
N HIS A 220 18.48 15.43 0.03
CA HIS A 220 19.33 16.29 -0.80
C HIS A 220 20.52 15.56 -1.43
N ALA A 221 20.62 14.21 -1.29
CA ALA A 221 21.74 13.44 -1.84
C ALA A 221 21.73 13.43 -3.39
N HIS A 222 22.92 13.33 -4.00
CA HIS A 222 23.11 13.37 -5.44
C HIS A 222 22.40 12.23 -6.21
N ASN A 223 22.22 11.09 -5.56
CA ASN A 223 21.52 9.94 -6.10
C ASN A 223 19.99 10.02 -5.95
N VAL A 224 19.46 11.08 -5.34
CA VAL A 224 18.03 11.27 -5.10
C VAL A 224 17.43 12.22 -6.12
N ARG A 225 16.44 11.73 -6.85
CA ARG A 225 15.57 12.54 -7.68
C ARG A 225 14.23 12.78 -6.99
N ARG A 226 13.89 14.01 -6.77
CA ARG A 226 12.58 14.42 -6.24
C ARG A 226 11.63 14.74 -7.40
N VAL A 227 10.40 14.27 -7.29
CA VAL A 227 9.30 14.55 -8.22
C VAL A 227 8.10 15.02 -7.42
N THR A 228 7.54 16.14 -7.80
CA THR A 228 6.37 16.71 -7.14
C THR A 228 5.15 16.52 -8.03
N LEU A 229 4.04 16.05 -7.46
CA LEU A 229 2.74 15.94 -8.10
C LEU A 229 1.73 16.87 -7.39
N PRO A 230 0.66 17.31 -8.05
CA PRO A 230 -0.39 18.08 -7.40
C PRO A 230 -1.06 17.31 -6.26
N GLY A 231 -1.47 18.01 -5.20
CA GLY A 231 -2.23 17.47 -4.07
C GLY A 231 -1.41 17.28 -2.79
N ASP A 232 -2.07 16.70 -1.82
CA ASP A 232 -1.55 16.29 -0.53
C ASP A 232 -0.92 14.88 -0.58
N HIS A 233 -0.87 14.18 0.55
CA HIS A 233 -0.42 12.78 0.64
C HIS A 233 -1.22 11.83 -0.28
N TYR A 234 -2.49 12.13 -0.56
CA TYR A 234 -3.34 11.31 -1.42
C TYR A 234 -3.24 11.64 -2.91
N LEU A 235 -2.50 12.72 -3.30
CA LEU A 235 -2.30 13.13 -4.69
C LEU A 235 -3.61 13.26 -5.47
N HIS A 236 -4.67 13.79 -4.85
CA HIS A 236 -6.03 13.84 -5.39
C HIS A 236 -6.57 12.48 -5.87
N HIS A 237 -6.02 11.36 -5.38
CA HIS A 237 -6.30 9.99 -5.84
C HIS A 237 -6.00 9.76 -7.33
N ASP A 238 -5.12 10.56 -7.93
CA ASP A 238 -4.71 10.41 -9.33
C ASP A 238 -3.70 9.26 -9.50
N ALA A 239 -4.24 8.04 -9.51
CA ALA A 239 -3.45 6.84 -9.74
C ALA A 239 -2.82 6.81 -11.14
N ALA A 240 -3.40 7.50 -12.12
CA ALA A 240 -2.87 7.57 -13.48
C ALA A 240 -1.59 8.40 -13.53
N ALA A 241 -1.60 9.62 -12.97
CA ALA A 241 -0.40 10.47 -12.87
C ALA A 241 0.70 9.78 -12.06
N LEU A 242 0.37 9.17 -10.92
CA LEU A 242 1.36 8.47 -10.09
C LEU A 242 1.95 7.26 -10.82
N SER A 243 1.13 6.43 -11.49
CA SER A 243 1.62 5.26 -12.24
C SER A 243 2.51 5.66 -13.43
N ALA A 244 2.16 6.75 -14.14
CA ALA A 244 2.99 7.29 -15.20
C ALA A 244 4.34 7.77 -14.68
N THR A 245 4.34 8.46 -13.52
CA THR A 245 5.55 8.95 -12.87
C THR A 245 6.45 7.80 -12.39
N ILE A 246 5.88 6.77 -11.75
CA ILE A 246 6.61 5.56 -11.35
C ILE A 246 7.23 4.89 -12.59
N TRP A 247 6.46 4.74 -13.67
CA TRP A 247 6.99 4.12 -14.88
C TRP A 247 8.11 4.93 -15.53
N GLN A 248 7.99 6.25 -15.56
CA GLN A 248 9.08 7.12 -16.02
C GLN A 248 10.33 6.99 -15.16
N ALA A 249 10.17 6.85 -13.84
CA ALA A 249 11.28 6.59 -12.94
C ALA A 249 11.95 5.24 -13.26
N ILE A 250 11.18 4.16 -13.41
CA ILE A 250 11.70 2.83 -13.78
C ILE A 250 12.56 2.90 -15.05
N ARG A 251 12.07 3.57 -16.08
CA ARG A 251 12.79 3.70 -17.37
C ARG A 251 14.09 4.51 -17.32
N ARG A 252 14.25 5.33 -16.30
CA ARG A 252 15.46 6.17 -16.15
C ARG A 252 16.53 5.51 -15.30
N GLY A 253 16.15 4.60 -14.41
CA GLY A 253 17.08 3.87 -13.53
C GLY A 253 17.68 2.61 -14.19
N GLY A 254 17.15 2.18 -15.35
CA GLY A 254 17.55 0.95 -16.07
C GLY A 254 18.63 1.23 -17.20
#